data_f4b8bb6642fe3a5edc75c1758ae20b96
#
_entry.id   f4b8bb6642fe3a5edc75c1758ae20b96
#
_cell.length_a   1.000
_cell.length_b   1.000
_cell.length_c   1.000
_cell.angle_alpha   90.00
_cell.angle_beta   90.00
_cell.angle_gamma   90.00
#
_symmetry.space_group_name_H-M   'P 1'
#
loop_
_entity.id
_entity.type
_entity.pdbx_description
1 polymer ?
#
loop_
_entity_poly.entity_id
_entity_poly.type
_entity_poly.pdbx_seq_one_letter_code
_entity_poly.pdbx_strand_id
1 'polypeptide(L)'
;MLSSGRMHASGDVAVDQRRLDGQGSRMTESWKRWEGQVADGKLHLRQYLGGSDHSAVYLTEFGAPEPRKAAIRLIAEDPQNAERQLARWNRAAKLSHPHLLRLFQTGRCQLENTELLYVVMEYADEDLSQILPQRPLTPAEAQDMLLPVLDALSYLHANKFVHGHLKPANIMAVDNVLRISSDGLYNAGESIGAVNKPSVYDPPETATSGISSAADVWSLGVTLVETLTRRLPAWESAQQDEPVLPESLPQPLLDIARHCLLRDPERRWTVSEIKARLQPPAPAPVEQPAVGAKPFAKWRYILPVAVGLILLAILAAPKLFNRGPEPPHRAVAEREVAPPAASAPSTALEPAKTKPPTGGVIQGAIENQVLPDVPQRARDTIQGVVRVTVRVAVDPSGSVTGATLDSAGPSKYFAGLALEAARRWKFRPKQVDGQNVASAWLLRFQFERTGTKVLPVPAAP
;
A
#
# COMPACT_ATOMS: atom_id res chain seq x y z
N MET A 1 65.28 21.86 -22.69
CA MET A 1 64.09 22.69 -23.04
C MET A 1 62.94 21.74 -23.25
N LEU A 2 62.10 21.55 -22.20
CA LEU A 2 60.98 20.68 -22.22
C LEU A 2 59.72 21.54 -22.15
N SER A 3 58.95 21.54 -23.24
CA SER A 3 57.65 22.23 -23.32
C SER A 3 56.54 21.32 -22.83
N SER A 4 55.87 21.77 -21.78
CA SER A 4 54.68 21.15 -21.15
C SER A 4 53.45 21.44 -21.98
N GLY A 5 52.81 20.41 -22.55
CA GLY A 5 51.49 20.48 -23.17
C GLY A 5 50.41 20.09 -22.18
N ARG A 6 49.65 21.07 -21.67
CA ARG A 6 48.39 20.84 -20.97
C ARG A 6 47.29 20.51 -21.98
N MET A 7 46.78 19.30 -21.96
CA MET A 7 45.54 18.93 -22.64
C MET A 7 44.31 19.33 -21.79
N HIS A 8 43.45 20.17 -22.36
CA HIS A 8 42.15 20.52 -21.84
C HIS A 8 41.16 19.39 -22.18
N ALA A 9 40.77 18.61 -21.18
CA ALA A 9 39.72 17.57 -21.26
C ALA A 9 38.40 18.09 -20.66
N SER A 10 37.90 19.24 -21.11
CA SER A 10 36.60 19.77 -20.61
C SER A 10 35.56 20.01 -21.70
N GLY A 11 35.86 19.70 -22.96
CA GLY A 11 34.92 19.95 -24.07
C GLY A 11 34.01 18.79 -24.45
N ASP A 12 34.46 17.57 -24.28
CA ASP A 12 33.76 16.39 -24.83
C ASP A 12 32.57 15.89 -23.97
N VAL A 13 32.60 16.08 -22.65
CA VAL A 13 31.52 15.62 -21.76
C VAL A 13 30.24 16.47 -21.93
N ALA A 14 30.39 17.78 -22.19
CA ALA A 14 29.26 18.69 -22.37
C ALA A 14 28.57 18.55 -23.73
N VAL A 15 29.28 18.10 -24.77
CA VAL A 15 28.74 17.89 -26.12
C VAL A 15 27.94 16.58 -26.17
N ASP A 16 28.39 15.57 -25.46
CA ASP A 16 27.68 14.26 -25.40
C ASP A 16 26.39 14.35 -24.58
N GLN A 17 26.39 15.10 -23.47
CA GLN A 17 25.19 15.36 -22.65
C GLN A 17 24.09 16.07 -23.49
N ARG A 18 24.43 17.09 -24.26
CA ARG A 18 23.47 17.81 -25.13
C ARG A 18 22.94 16.94 -26.28
N ARG A 19 23.72 16.00 -26.76
CA ARG A 19 23.27 15.03 -27.79
C ARG A 19 22.29 14.03 -27.24
N LEU A 20 22.49 13.55 -26.01
CA LEU A 20 21.62 12.64 -25.31
C LEU A 20 20.30 13.31 -24.93
N ASP A 21 20.32 14.55 -24.42
CA ASP A 21 19.17 15.36 -24.11
C ASP A 21 18.31 15.68 -25.36
N GLY A 22 18.99 15.92 -26.52
CA GLY A 22 18.33 16.17 -27.80
C GLY A 22 17.63 14.93 -28.41
N GLN A 23 18.17 13.74 -28.19
CA GLN A 23 17.54 12.49 -28.65
C GLN A 23 16.34 12.10 -27.76
N GLY A 24 16.49 12.19 -26.43
CA GLY A 24 15.40 11.94 -25.49
C GLY A 24 14.21 12.88 -25.69
N SER A 25 14.48 14.17 -25.99
CA SER A 25 13.43 15.14 -26.29
C SER A 25 12.64 14.81 -27.56
N ARG A 26 13.31 14.37 -28.63
CA ARG A 26 12.65 13.99 -29.90
C ARG A 26 11.80 12.74 -29.76
N MET A 27 12.20 11.75 -28.97
CA MET A 27 11.44 10.53 -28.75
C MET A 27 10.22 10.75 -27.84
N THR A 28 10.36 11.60 -26.83
CA THR A 28 9.24 12.02 -25.98
C THR A 28 8.16 12.73 -26.79
N GLU A 29 8.53 13.60 -27.73
CA GLU A 29 7.58 14.23 -28.68
C GLU A 29 6.92 13.21 -29.60
N SER A 30 7.64 12.18 -30.02
CA SER A 30 7.12 11.10 -30.85
C SER A 30 6.00 10.32 -30.13
N TRP A 31 6.12 10.03 -28.83
CA TRP A 31 5.07 9.36 -28.06
C TRP A 31 3.88 10.29 -27.78
N LYS A 32 4.10 11.54 -27.43
CA LYS A 32 3.04 12.53 -27.14
C LYS A 32 2.02 12.70 -28.27
N ARG A 33 2.42 12.49 -29.53
CA ARG A 33 1.51 12.61 -30.69
C ARG A 33 0.32 11.67 -30.66
N TRP A 34 0.40 10.59 -29.87
CA TRP A 34 -0.72 9.65 -29.73
C TRP A 34 -1.71 10.03 -28.62
N GLU A 35 -1.46 11.13 -27.91
CA GLU A 35 -2.44 11.69 -26.97
C GLU A 35 -3.74 12.04 -27.72
N GLY A 36 -4.89 11.60 -27.17
CA GLY A 36 -6.21 11.71 -27.80
C GLY A 36 -6.58 10.55 -28.72
N GLN A 37 -5.65 9.67 -29.12
CA GLN A 37 -5.96 8.50 -29.94
C GLN A 37 -6.59 7.36 -29.10
N VAL A 38 -7.07 6.33 -29.79
CA VAL A 38 -7.73 5.16 -29.19
C VAL A 38 -6.93 3.91 -29.51
N ALA A 39 -6.37 3.27 -28.48
CA ALA A 39 -5.71 1.98 -28.61
C ALA A 39 -6.73 0.84 -28.48
N ASP A 40 -6.53 -0.24 -29.24
CA ASP A 40 -7.40 -1.44 -29.26
C ASP A 40 -8.90 -1.12 -29.43
N GLY A 41 -9.23 -0.03 -30.15
CA GLY A 41 -10.61 0.39 -30.45
C GLY A 41 -11.45 0.85 -29.23
N LYS A 42 -10.91 0.86 -28.04
CA LYS A 42 -11.66 1.15 -26.79
C LYS A 42 -10.89 1.87 -25.70
N LEU A 43 -9.56 1.88 -25.74
CA LEU A 43 -8.71 2.46 -24.69
C LEU A 43 -8.25 3.86 -25.12
N HIS A 44 -8.91 4.90 -24.61
CA HIS A 44 -8.59 6.28 -24.95
C HIS A 44 -7.30 6.72 -24.28
N LEU A 45 -6.32 7.18 -25.04
CA LEU A 45 -5.05 7.75 -24.57
C LEU A 45 -5.28 9.22 -24.16
N ARG A 46 -5.81 9.47 -22.96
CA ARG A 46 -6.33 10.79 -22.58
C ARG A 46 -5.24 11.82 -22.33
N GLN A 47 -4.17 11.42 -21.64
CA GLN A 47 -3.07 12.29 -21.25
C GLN A 47 -1.78 11.50 -21.20
N TYR A 48 -0.72 12.03 -21.77
CA TYR A 48 0.61 11.46 -21.64
C TYR A 48 1.15 11.68 -20.23
N LEU A 49 1.52 10.61 -19.53
CA LEU A 49 2.02 10.64 -18.16
C LEU A 49 3.55 10.55 -18.06
N GLY A 50 4.20 10.02 -19.10
CA GLY A 50 5.63 9.85 -19.13
C GLY A 50 6.04 8.64 -19.96
N GLY A 51 7.34 8.39 -20.05
CA GLY A 51 7.85 7.25 -20.80
C GLY A 51 9.36 7.23 -20.93
N SER A 52 9.85 6.36 -21.79
CA SER A 52 11.23 6.20 -22.18
C SER A 52 11.35 6.16 -23.70
N ASP A 53 12.56 5.93 -24.21
CA ASP A 53 12.78 5.76 -25.65
C ASP A 53 11.96 4.61 -26.27
N HIS A 54 11.58 3.63 -25.46
CA HIS A 54 10.90 2.41 -25.92
C HIS A 54 9.49 2.21 -25.37
N SER A 55 8.99 3.13 -24.54
CA SER A 55 7.68 3.00 -23.91
C SER A 55 7.06 4.33 -23.55
N ALA A 56 5.74 4.37 -23.54
CA ALA A 56 4.97 5.51 -23.05
C ALA A 56 3.84 5.06 -22.15
N VAL A 57 3.48 5.90 -21.18
CA VAL A 57 2.36 5.69 -20.27
C VAL A 57 1.36 6.82 -20.45
N TYR A 58 0.08 6.47 -20.56
CA TYR A 58 -1.01 7.43 -20.68
C TYR A 58 -2.08 7.16 -19.63
N LEU A 59 -2.77 8.22 -19.25
CA LEU A 59 -4.03 8.13 -18.53
C LEU A 59 -5.09 7.54 -19.48
N THR A 60 -5.82 6.56 -18.99
CA THR A 60 -6.98 5.97 -19.67
C THR A 60 -8.10 5.70 -18.68
N GLU A 61 -9.19 5.12 -19.15
CA GLU A 61 -10.26 4.60 -18.32
C GLU A 61 -10.46 3.12 -18.62
N PHE A 62 -10.77 2.35 -17.59
CA PHE A 62 -10.95 0.91 -17.69
C PHE A 62 -12.11 0.43 -16.80
N GLY A 63 -12.83 -0.58 -17.30
CA GLY A 63 -13.93 -1.22 -16.59
C GLY A 63 -15.31 -0.76 -17.10
N ALA A 64 -16.28 -1.65 -17.03
CA ALA A 64 -17.69 -1.40 -17.35
C ALA A 64 -18.56 -2.03 -16.23
N PRO A 65 -19.72 -1.46 -15.87
CA PRO A 65 -20.36 -0.27 -16.47
C PRO A 65 -19.81 1.07 -15.98
N GLU A 66 -19.02 1.10 -14.92
CA GLU A 66 -18.45 2.31 -14.33
C GLU A 66 -16.94 2.38 -14.62
N PRO A 67 -16.51 3.13 -15.65
CA PRO A 67 -15.09 3.28 -15.96
C PRO A 67 -14.35 3.98 -14.82
N ARG A 68 -13.19 3.44 -14.46
CA ARG A 68 -12.28 4.04 -13.45
C ARG A 68 -11.00 4.50 -14.13
N LYS A 69 -10.35 5.50 -13.54
CA LYS A 69 -9.03 5.90 -13.96
C LYS A 69 -8.09 4.70 -13.97
N ALA A 70 -7.36 4.55 -15.05
CA ALA A 70 -6.34 3.53 -15.25
C ALA A 70 -5.15 4.15 -15.97
N ALA A 71 -4.00 3.51 -15.93
CA ALA A 71 -2.86 3.82 -16.76
C ALA A 71 -2.71 2.75 -17.84
N ILE A 72 -2.35 3.15 -19.06
CA ILE A 72 -1.99 2.25 -20.13
C ILE A 72 -0.54 2.50 -20.53
N ARG A 73 0.30 1.46 -20.44
CA ARG A 73 1.66 1.49 -20.96
C ARG A 73 1.68 0.87 -22.36
N LEU A 74 2.28 1.59 -23.29
CA LEU A 74 2.55 1.13 -24.64
C LEU A 74 4.04 0.89 -24.79
N ILE A 75 4.43 -0.19 -25.45
CA ILE A 75 5.81 -0.47 -25.87
C ILE A 75 5.81 -0.85 -27.35
N ALA A 76 6.85 -0.48 -28.08
CA ALA A 76 7.03 -0.90 -29.44
C ALA A 76 7.14 -2.43 -29.50
N GLU A 77 6.41 -3.06 -30.43
CA GLU A 77 6.47 -4.51 -30.58
C GLU A 77 7.84 -4.91 -31.16
N ASP A 78 8.55 -5.75 -30.44
CA ASP A 78 9.70 -6.50 -30.92
C ASP A 78 9.24 -7.91 -31.26
N PRO A 79 9.19 -8.32 -32.54
CA PRO A 79 8.66 -9.63 -32.94
C PRO A 79 9.36 -10.81 -32.24
N GLN A 80 10.64 -10.66 -31.84
CA GLN A 80 11.39 -11.71 -31.17
C GLN A 80 11.02 -11.86 -29.69
N ASN A 81 10.53 -10.80 -29.04
CA ASN A 81 10.26 -10.74 -27.61
C ASN A 81 8.78 -10.52 -27.27
N ALA A 82 7.92 -10.22 -28.24
CA ALA A 82 6.52 -9.87 -28.04
C ALA A 82 5.74 -10.93 -27.22
N GLU A 83 5.83 -12.19 -27.66
CA GLU A 83 5.14 -13.31 -26.98
C GLU A 83 5.64 -13.48 -25.54
N ARG A 84 6.94 -13.36 -25.31
CA ARG A 84 7.54 -13.44 -23.98
C ARG A 84 7.05 -12.29 -23.08
N GLN A 85 6.96 -11.09 -23.62
CA GLN A 85 6.48 -9.93 -22.87
C GLN A 85 4.99 -10.07 -22.51
N LEU A 86 4.15 -10.47 -23.44
CA LEU A 86 2.73 -10.73 -23.18
C LEU A 86 2.55 -11.86 -22.14
N ALA A 87 3.33 -12.94 -22.26
CA ALA A 87 3.29 -14.04 -21.29
C ALA A 87 3.68 -13.58 -19.88
N ARG A 88 4.70 -12.70 -19.74
CA ARG A 88 5.07 -12.10 -18.45
C ARG A 88 3.92 -11.29 -17.88
N TRP A 89 3.35 -10.36 -18.64
CA TRP A 89 2.23 -9.53 -18.20
C TRP A 89 1.01 -10.36 -17.81
N ASN A 90 0.65 -11.37 -18.61
CA ASN A 90 -0.47 -12.28 -18.30
C ASN A 90 -0.26 -13.09 -17.02
N ARG A 91 0.99 -13.42 -16.67
CA ARG A 91 1.31 -14.06 -15.40
C ARG A 91 1.28 -13.04 -14.27
N ALA A 92 1.86 -11.87 -14.44
CA ALA A 92 1.85 -10.78 -13.47
C ALA A 92 0.43 -10.29 -13.14
N ALA A 93 -0.48 -10.28 -14.11
CA ALA A 93 -1.89 -9.92 -13.91
C ALA A 93 -2.65 -10.87 -12.96
N LYS A 94 -2.13 -12.07 -12.71
CA LYS A 94 -2.70 -13.04 -11.74
C LYS A 94 -2.23 -12.77 -10.30
N LEU A 95 -1.23 -11.92 -10.12
CA LEU A 95 -0.73 -11.55 -8.80
C LEU A 95 -1.70 -10.59 -8.12
N SER A 96 -1.89 -10.76 -6.82
CA SER A 96 -2.73 -9.89 -6.00
C SER A 96 -2.07 -9.68 -4.65
N HIS A 97 -1.62 -8.45 -4.39
CA HIS A 97 -1.02 -8.05 -3.13
C HIS A 97 -1.33 -6.58 -2.86
N PRO A 98 -1.59 -6.15 -1.60
CA PRO A 98 -1.95 -4.76 -1.30
C PRO A 98 -0.90 -3.73 -1.72
N HIS A 99 0.37 -4.12 -1.73
CA HIS A 99 1.50 -3.26 -2.09
C HIS A 99 2.08 -3.56 -3.49
N LEU A 100 1.29 -4.18 -4.37
CA LEU A 100 1.64 -4.41 -5.77
C LEU A 100 0.61 -3.75 -6.68
N LEU A 101 1.06 -3.00 -7.67
CA LEU A 101 0.18 -2.35 -8.65
C LEU A 101 -0.55 -3.43 -9.47
N ARG A 102 -1.86 -3.31 -9.62
CA ARG A 102 -2.67 -4.31 -10.34
C ARG A 102 -2.60 -4.11 -11.84
N LEU A 103 -2.41 -5.20 -12.57
CA LEU A 103 -2.58 -5.25 -14.01
C LEU A 103 -3.99 -5.74 -14.34
N PHE A 104 -4.67 -5.09 -15.30
CA PHE A 104 -6.06 -5.38 -15.64
C PHE A 104 -6.19 -6.10 -16.98
N GLN A 105 -5.50 -5.62 -18.00
CA GLN A 105 -5.60 -6.13 -19.35
C GLN A 105 -4.27 -5.98 -20.09
N THR A 106 -3.97 -6.91 -20.96
CA THR A 106 -2.80 -6.86 -21.85
C THR A 106 -3.22 -7.20 -23.26
N GLY A 107 -2.48 -6.74 -24.24
CA GLY A 107 -2.78 -7.05 -25.65
C GLY A 107 -1.84 -6.40 -26.64
N ARG A 108 -2.25 -6.44 -27.89
CA ARG A 108 -1.62 -5.79 -29.02
C ARG A 108 -2.55 -4.71 -29.55
N CYS A 109 -1.98 -3.64 -30.05
CA CYS A 109 -2.72 -2.64 -30.81
C CYS A 109 -1.80 -2.04 -31.88
N GLN A 110 -2.41 -1.40 -32.85
CA GLN A 110 -1.72 -0.64 -33.87
C GLN A 110 -2.15 0.82 -33.76
N LEU A 111 -1.19 1.71 -33.71
CA LEU A 111 -1.44 3.16 -33.81
C LEU A 111 -0.68 3.68 -35.02
N GLU A 112 -1.44 4.28 -35.94
CA GLU A 112 -0.93 4.62 -37.28
C GLU A 112 -0.33 3.37 -37.95
N ASN A 113 0.98 3.35 -38.20
CA ASN A 113 1.70 2.22 -38.81
C ASN A 113 2.66 1.54 -37.82
N THR A 114 2.42 1.71 -36.50
CA THR A 114 3.30 1.16 -35.47
C THR A 114 2.56 0.06 -34.71
N GLU A 115 3.12 -1.15 -34.73
CA GLU A 115 2.66 -2.27 -33.93
C GLU A 115 3.15 -2.10 -32.50
N LEU A 116 2.25 -2.25 -31.52
CA LEU A 116 2.49 -1.99 -30.12
C LEU A 116 1.91 -3.10 -29.24
N LEU A 117 2.63 -3.39 -28.16
CA LEU A 117 2.07 -4.13 -27.04
C LEU A 117 1.56 -3.12 -25.99
N TYR A 118 0.48 -3.48 -25.31
CA TYR A 118 -0.04 -2.66 -24.23
C TYR A 118 -0.35 -3.46 -22.97
N VAL A 119 -0.25 -2.79 -21.85
CA VAL A 119 -0.76 -3.25 -20.55
C VAL A 119 -1.55 -2.12 -19.89
N VAL A 120 -2.79 -2.44 -19.48
CA VAL A 120 -3.63 -1.57 -18.69
C VAL A 120 -3.44 -1.93 -17.22
N MET A 121 -3.17 -0.94 -16.40
CA MET A 121 -2.86 -1.10 -14.98
C MET A 121 -3.55 -0.05 -14.13
N GLU A 122 -3.52 -0.26 -12.84
CA GLU A 122 -4.02 0.69 -11.86
C GLU A 122 -3.32 2.04 -12.01
N TYR A 123 -4.09 3.12 -11.93
CA TYR A 123 -3.55 4.47 -12.00
C TYR A 123 -2.95 4.85 -10.65
N ALA A 124 -1.72 5.31 -10.65
CA ALA A 124 -1.07 5.89 -9.49
C ALA A 124 -1.16 7.41 -9.53
N ASP A 125 -1.46 8.03 -8.39
CA ASP A 125 -1.56 9.48 -8.28
C ASP A 125 -0.20 10.17 -8.36
N GLU A 126 0.82 9.55 -7.74
CA GLU A 126 2.20 10.06 -7.63
C GLU A 126 3.19 8.88 -7.56
N ASP A 127 4.44 9.13 -7.89
CA ASP A 127 5.56 8.25 -7.63
C ASP A 127 6.68 8.96 -6.85
N LEU A 128 7.56 8.18 -6.26
CA LEU A 128 8.59 8.71 -5.38
C LEU A 128 9.62 9.60 -6.12
N SER A 129 9.81 9.40 -7.44
CA SER A 129 10.74 10.23 -8.24
C SER A 129 10.26 11.68 -8.37
N GLN A 130 8.98 11.96 -8.17
CA GLN A 130 8.41 13.31 -8.20
C GLN A 130 8.67 14.07 -6.88
N ILE A 131 8.89 13.35 -5.78
CA ILE A 131 9.17 13.93 -4.46
C ILE A 131 10.66 14.26 -4.31
N LEU A 132 11.53 13.36 -4.75
CA LEU A 132 12.98 13.45 -4.55
C LEU A 132 13.66 14.74 -5.09
N PRO A 133 13.25 15.32 -6.23
CA PRO A 133 13.80 16.60 -6.68
C PRO A 133 13.62 17.74 -5.69
N GLN A 134 12.57 17.66 -4.85
CA GLN A 134 12.23 18.70 -3.89
C GLN A 134 12.97 18.51 -2.56
N ARG A 135 13.01 17.29 -2.04
CA ARG A 135 13.67 16.96 -0.75
C ARG A 135 14.01 15.47 -0.64
N PRO A 136 15.00 15.10 0.17
CA PRO A 136 15.17 13.71 0.55
C PRO A 136 14.03 13.25 1.49
N LEU A 137 13.87 11.95 1.65
CA LEU A 137 13.03 11.39 2.70
C LEU A 137 13.73 11.54 4.07
N THR A 138 12.93 11.75 5.10
CA THR A 138 13.40 11.58 6.48
C THR A 138 13.64 10.10 6.77
N PRO A 139 14.46 9.75 7.78
CA PRO A 139 14.66 8.35 8.17
C PRO A 139 13.36 7.60 8.51
N ALA A 140 12.39 8.27 9.12
CA ALA A 140 11.08 7.69 9.42
C ALA A 140 10.29 7.40 8.14
N GLU A 141 10.21 8.35 7.20
CA GLU A 141 9.55 8.15 5.91
C GLU A 141 10.21 7.03 5.09
N ALA A 142 11.55 6.90 5.17
CA ALA A 142 12.25 5.80 4.51
C ALA A 142 11.91 4.43 5.14
N GLN A 143 11.75 4.35 6.46
CA GLN A 143 11.28 3.14 7.12
C GLN A 143 9.83 2.81 6.76
N ASP A 144 8.95 3.82 6.74
CA ASP A 144 7.54 3.67 6.33
C ASP A 144 7.42 3.21 4.86
N MET A 145 8.34 3.63 3.98
CA MET A 145 8.45 3.15 2.61
C MET A 145 8.96 1.70 2.54
N LEU A 146 9.98 1.36 3.33
CA LEU A 146 10.62 0.04 3.24
C LEU A 146 9.67 -1.11 3.58
N LEU A 147 8.83 -0.98 4.60
CA LEU A 147 7.96 -2.06 5.05
C LEU A 147 7.02 -2.58 3.93
N PRO A 148 6.19 -1.74 3.28
CA PRO A 148 5.33 -2.19 2.19
C PRO A 148 6.11 -2.68 0.96
N VAL A 149 7.27 -2.07 0.65
CA VAL A 149 8.13 -2.54 -0.44
C VAL A 149 8.65 -3.94 -0.16
N LEU A 150 9.17 -4.19 1.05
CA LEU A 150 9.66 -5.51 1.46
C LEU A 150 8.53 -6.55 1.49
N ASP A 151 7.31 -6.17 1.86
CA ASP A 151 6.16 -7.07 1.81
C ASP A 151 5.83 -7.49 0.38
N ALA A 152 5.80 -6.54 -0.55
CA ALA A 152 5.58 -6.82 -1.97
C ALA A 152 6.71 -7.68 -2.56
N LEU A 153 7.99 -7.38 -2.27
CA LEU A 153 9.12 -8.19 -2.72
C LEU A 153 9.07 -9.62 -2.16
N SER A 154 8.73 -9.78 -0.86
CA SER A 154 8.56 -11.12 -0.27
C SER A 154 7.50 -11.93 -1.01
N TYR A 155 6.37 -11.29 -1.34
CA TYR A 155 5.29 -11.92 -2.09
C TYR A 155 5.73 -12.31 -3.51
N LEU A 156 6.43 -11.42 -4.22
CA LEU A 156 6.96 -11.70 -5.56
C LEU A 156 7.93 -12.88 -5.54
N HIS A 157 8.91 -12.88 -4.62
CA HIS A 157 9.91 -13.94 -4.50
C HIS A 157 9.29 -15.30 -4.17
N ALA A 158 8.27 -15.34 -3.28
CA ALA A 158 7.51 -16.54 -2.99
C ALA A 158 6.78 -17.10 -4.23
N ASN A 159 6.34 -16.23 -5.14
CA ASN A 159 5.68 -16.57 -6.40
C ASN A 159 6.66 -16.76 -7.57
N LYS A 160 7.97 -16.83 -7.31
CA LYS A 160 9.03 -17.01 -8.33
C LYS A 160 9.13 -15.86 -9.33
N PHE A 161 8.77 -14.65 -8.90
CA PHE A 161 9.01 -13.42 -9.63
C PHE A 161 10.11 -12.59 -8.98
N VAL A 162 10.77 -11.80 -9.82
CA VAL A 162 11.74 -10.78 -9.43
C VAL A 162 11.26 -9.46 -10.03
N HIS A 163 11.28 -8.39 -9.25
CA HIS A 163 10.90 -7.06 -9.75
C HIS A 163 11.90 -6.59 -10.81
N GLY A 164 13.19 -6.77 -10.52
CA GLY A 164 14.31 -6.60 -11.45
C GLY A 164 14.67 -5.18 -11.79
N HIS A 165 13.87 -4.19 -11.39
CA HIS A 165 14.13 -2.79 -11.70
C HIS A 165 13.45 -1.84 -10.70
N LEU A 166 13.64 -2.11 -9.41
CA LEU A 166 13.09 -1.25 -8.36
C LEU A 166 13.86 0.08 -8.34
N LYS A 167 13.12 1.18 -8.42
CA LYS A 167 13.65 2.56 -8.37
C LYS A 167 12.57 3.52 -7.91
N PRO A 168 12.88 4.77 -7.55
CA PRO A 168 11.87 5.73 -7.06
C PRO A 168 10.65 5.87 -7.97
N ALA A 169 10.81 5.91 -9.29
CA ALA A 169 9.69 6.00 -10.25
C ALA A 169 8.77 4.76 -10.27
N ASN A 170 9.20 3.64 -9.69
CA ASN A 170 8.43 2.40 -9.60
C ASN A 170 7.85 2.17 -8.20
N ILE A 171 7.97 3.14 -7.29
CA ILE A 171 7.36 3.16 -5.97
C ILE A 171 6.30 4.26 -5.99
N MET A 172 5.05 3.86 -5.97
CA MET A 172 3.91 4.69 -6.31
C MET A 172 2.90 4.77 -5.16
N ALA A 173 2.12 5.85 -5.14
CA ALA A 173 0.99 6.02 -4.24
C ALA A 173 -0.33 5.86 -5.01
N VAL A 174 -1.18 4.96 -4.53
CA VAL A 174 -2.54 4.74 -5.03
C VAL A 174 -3.48 4.82 -3.83
N ASP A 175 -4.39 5.78 -3.81
CA ASP A 175 -5.33 5.98 -2.68
C ASP A 175 -4.63 5.99 -1.30
N ASN A 176 -3.48 6.63 -1.18
CA ASN A 176 -2.59 6.67 -0.01
C ASN A 176 -1.95 5.32 0.40
N VAL A 177 -2.03 4.30 -0.42
CA VAL A 177 -1.33 3.03 -0.22
C VAL A 177 -0.10 2.99 -1.12
N LEU A 178 1.05 2.74 -0.54
CA LEU A 178 2.29 2.56 -1.30
C LEU A 178 2.26 1.22 -2.03
N ARG A 179 2.55 1.26 -3.32
CA ARG A 179 2.64 0.09 -4.20
C ARG A 179 3.88 0.16 -5.08
N ILE A 180 4.46 -0.99 -5.38
CA ILE A 180 5.50 -1.09 -6.40
C ILE A 180 4.88 -1.49 -7.74
N SER A 181 5.49 -1.07 -8.84
CA SER A 181 5.04 -1.42 -10.19
C SER A 181 5.10 -2.94 -10.42
N SER A 182 4.28 -3.44 -11.34
CA SER A 182 4.23 -4.88 -11.66
C SER A 182 4.30 -5.18 -13.16
N ASP A 183 4.43 -4.15 -13.97
CA ASP A 183 4.47 -4.24 -15.42
C ASP A 183 5.85 -4.59 -16.00
N GLY A 184 6.89 -4.61 -15.15
CA GLY A 184 8.27 -4.94 -15.49
C GLY A 184 8.82 -6.24 -14.88
N LEU A 185 7.95 -7.10 -14.30
CA LEU A 185 8.39 -8.30 -13.57
C LEU A 185 9.06 -9.33 -14.47
N TYR A 186 10.06 -10.03 -13.91
CA TYR A 186 10.76 -11.15 -14.53
C TYR A 186 10.46 -12.46 -13.79
N ASN A 187 10.67 -13.58 -14.45
CA ASN A 187 10.70 -14.88 -13.76
C ASN A 187 12.06 -15.06 -13.10
N ALA A 188 12.09 -15.60 -11.90
CA ALA A 188 13.37 -15.93 -11.24
C ALA A 188 14.18 -16.89 -12.11
N GLY A 189 15.48 -16.61 -12.30
CA GLY A 189 16.38 -17.35 -13.17
C GLY A 189 16.30 -16.99 -14.66
N GLU A 190 15.43 -16.04 -15.05
CA GLU A 190 15.32 -15.61 -16.43
C GLU A 190 16.57 -14.82 -16.86
N SER A 191 17.12 -15.13 -18.04
CA SER A 191 18.19 -14.34 -18.63
C SER A 191 17.62 -13.05 -19.22
N ILE A 192 18.12 -11.90 -18.79
CA ILE A 192 17.66 -10.58 -19.26
C ILE A 192 18.30 -10.21 -20.61
N GLY A 193 19.37 -10.91 -21.00
CA GLY A 193 20.19 -10.54 -22.17
C GLY A 193 21.09 -9.33 -21.87
N ALA A 194 21.89 -8.93 -22.84
CA ALA A 194 22.75 -7.77 -22.70
C ALA A 194 21.89 -6.50 -22.64
N VAL A 195 21.88 -5.82 -21.50
CA VAL A 195 21.26 -4.50 -21.35
C VAL A 195 22.09 -3.50 -22.12
N ASN A 196 21.53 -2.89 -23.15
CA ASN A 196 22.25 -1.94 -24.01
C ASN A 196 22.78 -0.71 -23.24
N LYS A 197 22.18 -0.41 -22.08
CA LYS A 197 22.60 0.67 -21.20
C LYS A 197 22.32 0.28 -19.74
N PRO A 198 23.31 -0.32 -19.04
CA PRO A 198 23.15 -0.66 -17.63
C PRO A 198 22.81 0.56 -16.78
N SER A 199 21.88 0.41 -15.88
CA SER A 199 21.52 1.39 -14.86
C SER A 199 22.23 1.09 -13.54
N VAL A 200 22.45 2.07 -12.69
CA VAL A 200 22.98 1.88 -11.34
C VAL A 200 22.08 0.98 -10.48
N TYR A 201 20.78 0.89 -10.81
CA TYR A 201 19.83 -0.01 -10.13
C TYR A 201 19.98 -1.46 -10.57
N ASP A 202 20.65 -1.72 -11.70
CA ASP A 202 20.92 -3.08 -12.17
C ASP A 202 22.16 -3.61 -11.47
N PRO A 203 22.10 -4.77 -10.80
CA PRO A 203 23.26 -5.30 -10.10
C PRO A 203 24.33 -5.81 -11.08
N PRO A 204 25.62 -5.85 -10.68
CA PRO A 204 26.71 -6.18 -11.55
C PRO A 204 26.63 -7.59 -12.16
N GLU A 205 26.00 -8.54 -11.47
CA GLU A 205 25.83 -9.92 -11.92
C GLU A 205 24.79 -10.09 -13.04
N THR A 206 23.92 -9.11 -13.29
CA THR A 206 22.81 -9.23 -14.26
C THR A 206 23.31 -9.53 -15.68
N ALA A 207 24.53 -9.11 -16.02
CA ALA A 207 25.12 -9.36 -17.33
C ALA A 207 25.56 -10.83 -17.54
N THR A 208 25.78 -11.59 -16.47
CA THR A 208 26.41 -12.90 -16.51
C THR A 208 25.55 -14.04 -15.99
N SER A 209 24.53 -13.73 -15.21
CA SER A 209 23.66 -14.72 -14.60
C SER A 209 22.17 -14.40 -14.82
N GLY A 210 21.29 -15.39 -14.61
CA GLY A 210 19.86 -15.17 -14.58
C GLY A 210 19.46 -14.27 -13.40
N ILE A 211 18.41 -13.47 -13.57
CA ILE A 211 17.94 -12.57 -12.53
C ILE A 211 17.44 -13.33 -11.29
N SER A 212 17.86 -12.89 -10.12
CA SER A 212 17.49 -13.50 -8.83
C SER A 212 16.90 -12.49 -7.88
N SER A 213 16.36 -12.95 -6.75
CA SER A 213 15.87 -12.08 -5.67
C SER A 213 16.94 -11.13 -5.11
N ALA A 214 18.23 -11.48 -5.23
CA ALA A 214 19.35 -10.62 -4.85
C ALA A 214 19.43 -9.34 -5.73
N ALA A 215 18.91 -9.40 -6.95
CA ALA A 215 18.82 -8.23 -7.81
C ALA A 215 17.85 -7.17 -7.25
N ASP A 216 16.72 -7.61 -6.69
CA ASP A 216 15.77 -6.70 -6.04
C ASP A 216 16.37 -6.08 -4.77
N VAL A 217 17.19 -6.84 -4.04
CA VAL A 217 17.89 -6.33 -2.86
C VAL A 217 18.90 -5.25 -3.23
N TRP A 218 19.67 -5.46 -4.32
CA TRP A 218 20.56 -4.43 -4.82
C TRP A 218 19.81 -3.15 -5.20
N SER A 219 18.80 -3.25 -6.03
CA SER A 219 18.01 -2.11 -6.48
C SER A 219 17.28 -1.39 -5.34
N LEU A 220 16.84 -2.13 -4.30
CA LEU A 220 16.34 -1.58 -3.05
C LEU A 220 17.41 -0.76 -2.31
N GLY A 221 18.63 -1.28 -2.22
CA GLY A 221 19.76 -0.58 -1.60
C GLY A 221 20.08 0.74 -2.28
N VAL A 222 20.15 0.75 -3.63
CA VAL A 222 20.34 1.96 -4.42
C VAL A 222 19.22 2.96 -4.17
N THR A 223 17.97 2.49 -4.24
CA THR A 223 16.78 3.31 -3.99
C THR A 223 16.79 3.92 -2.58
N LEU A 224 17.16 3.15 -1.57
CA LEU A 224 17.25 3.61 -0.19
C LEU A 224 18.27 4.74 -0.01
N VAL A 225 19.46 4.57 -0.58
CA VAL A 225 20.52 5.61 -0.53
C VAL A 225 20.05 6.87 -1.24
N GLU A 226 19.51 6.73 -2.45
CA GLU A 226 19.02 7.86 -3.22
C GLU A 226 17.88 8.62 -2.51
N THR A 227 16.93 7.91 -1.93
CA THR A 227 15.79 8.54 -1.25
C THR A 227 16.22 9.33 -0.01
N LEU A 228 17.24 8.88 0.70
CA LEU A 228 17.76 9.54 1.90
C LEU A 228 18.73 10.67 1.61
N THR A 229 19.44 10.61 0.48
CA THR A 229 20.56 11.53 0.19
C THR A 229 20.37 12.37 -1.07
N ARG A 230 19.43 11.99 -1.95
CA ARG A 230 19.28 12.49 -3.32
C ARG A 230 20.53 12.28 -4.17
N ARG A 231 21.37 11.32 -3.79
CA ARG A 231 22.58 10.92 -4.51
C ARG A 231 22.60 9.42 -4.68
N LEU A 232 23.10 8.97 -5.80
CA LEU A 232 23.31 7.55 -6.04
C LEU A 232 24.54 7.07 -5.26
N PRO A 233 24.56 5.80 -4.81
CA PRO A 233 25.74 5.21 -4.20
C PRO A 233 26.90 5.17 -5.21
N ALA A 234 28.12 5.28 -4.72
CA ALA A 234 29.34 5.26 -5.52
C ALA A 234 30.33 4.25 -4.95
N TRP A 235 31.24 3.80 -5.80
CA TRP A 235 32.36 2.93 -5.45
C TRP A 235 33.65 3.60 -5.90
N GLU A 236 34.70 3.60 -5.06
CA GLU A 236 35.98 4.19 -5.40
C GLU A 236 36.70 3.45 -6.56
N SER A 237 36.44 2.12 -6.66
CA SER A 237 36.96 1.30 -7.74
C SER A 237 36.01 0.16 -8.13
N ALA A 238 36.21 -0.40 -9.31
CA ALA A 238 35.45 -1.55 -9.79
C ALA A 238 35.68 -2.82 -8.95
N GLN A 239 36.78 -2.90 -8.20
CA GLN A 239 37.16 -4.03 -7.36
C GLN A 239 36.66 -3.90 -5.92
N GLN A 240 36.17 -2.73 -5.54
CA GLN A 240 35.64 -2.49 -4.20
C GLN A 240 34.29 -3.21 -4.01
N ASP A 241 34.17 -4.02 -2.96
CA ASP A 241 32.95 -4.78 -2.65
C ASP A 241 31.86 -3.90 -2.03
N GLU A 242 32.24 -2.98 -1.16
CA GLU A 242 31.30 -2.09 -0.47
C GLU A 242 31.21 -0.70 -1.11
N PRO A 243 30.02 -0.07 -1.15
CA PRO A 243 29.87 1.31 -1.60
C PRO A 243 30.41 2.31 -0.60
N VAL A 244 30.80 3.49 -1.08
CA VAL A 244 31.02 4.67 -0.24
C VAL A 244 29.69 5.28 0.12
N LEU A 245 29.27 5.11 1.36
CA LEU A 245 27.99 5.63 1.88
C LEU A 245 28.24 6.83 2.79
N PRO A 246 27.36 7.84 2.75
CA PRO A 246 27.45 8.97 3.66
C PRO A 246 27.31 8.53 5.12
N GLU A 247 28.22 8.98 6.00
CA GLU A 247 28.19 8.73 7.45
C GLU A 247 26.92 9.28 8.12
N SER A 248 26.26 10.25 7.48
CA SER A 248 25.00 10.85 7.95
C SER A 248 23.79 9.92 7.86
N LEU A 249 23.91 8.76 7.21
CA LEU A 249 22.83 7.77 7.17
C LEU A 249 22.63 7.15 8.57
N PRO A 250 21.43 7.24 9.15
CA PRO A 250 21.17 6.71 10.49
C PRO A 250 21.01 5.19 10.49
N GLN A 251 21.31 4.59 11.65
CA GLN A 251 20.94 3.19 11.89
C GLN A 251 19.42 3.05 12.04
N PRO A 252 18.81 1.94 11.59
CA PRO A 252 19.43 0.75 10.95
C PRO A 252 19.62 0.89 9.42
N LEU A 253 19.26 2.04 8.82
CA LEU A 253 19.21 2.23 7.36
C LEU A 253 20.61 2.15 6.72
N LEU A 254 21.64 2.60 7.44
CA LEU A 254 23.04 2.47 6.99
C LEU A 254 23.45 1.00 6.86
N ASP A 255 23.13 0.17 7.85
CA ASP A 255 23.44 -1.26 7.80
C ASP A 255 22.70 -1.95 6.65
N ILE A 256 21.42 -1.62 6.48
CA ILE A 256 20.62 -2.17 5.39
C ILE A 256 21.23 -1.80 4.04
N ALA A 257 21.56 -0.53 3.82
CA ALA A 257 22.16 -0.08 2.57
C ALA A 257 23.49 -0.80 2.27
N ARG A 258 24.37 -0.96 3.28
CA ARG A 258 25.65 -1.69 3.12
C ARG A 258 25.45 -3.11 2.66
N HIS A 259 24.58 -3.85 3.35
CA HIS A 259 24.35 -5.27 3.05
C HIS A 259 23.53 -5.50 1.77
N CYS A 260 22.71 -4.53 1.35
CA CYS A 260 22.04 -4.59 0.06
C CYS A 260 23.00 -4.37 -1.13
N LEU A 261 24.04 -3.57 -0.94
CA LEU A 261 24.92 -3.08 -2.02
C LEU A 261 26.27 -3.83 -2.09
N LEU A 262 26.38 -5.01 -1.48
CA LEU A 262 27.52 -5.91 -1.70
C LEU A 262 27.52 -6.40 -3.15
N ARG A 263 28.70 -6.41 -3.79
CA ARG A 263 28.80 -6.88 -5.19
C ARG A 263 28.51 -8.35 -5.33
N ASP A 264 28.93 -9.16 -4.35
CA ASP A 264 28.60 -10.58 -4.27
C ASP A 264 27.13 -10.78 -3.88
N PRO A 265 26.25 -11.30 -4.77
CA PRO A 265 24.84 -11.51 -4.48
C PRO A 265 24.58 -12.49 -3.34
N GLU A 266 25.47 -13.46 -3.10
CA GLU A 266 25.34 -14.45 -2.03
C GLU A 266 25.58 -13.85 -0.63
N ARG A 267 26.24 -12.71 -0.55
CA ARG A 267 26.53 -11.99 0.69
C ARG A 267 25.53 -10.90 1.01
N ARG A 268 24.62 -10.57 0.07
CA ARG A 268 23.54 -9.62 0.32
C ARG A 268 22.53 -10.18 1.31
N TRP A 269 21.99 -9.32 2.13
CA TRP A 269 20.87 -9.70 2.98
C TRP A 269 19.66 -10.09 2.14
N THR A 270 18.92 -11.07 2.64
CA THR A 270 17.60 -11.40 2.10
C THR A 270 16.56 -10.36 2.54
N VAL A 271 15.43 -10.31 1.85
CA VAL A 271 14.28 -9.46 2.26
C VAL A 271 13.85 -9.76 3.70
N SER A 272 13.95 -11.02 4.15
CA SER A 272 13.60 -11.41 5.52
C SER A 272 14.58 -10.86 6.56
N GLU A 273 15.88 -10.85 6.28
CA GLU A 273 16.90 -10.27 7.17
C GLU A 273 16.75 -8.75 7.26
N ILE A 274 16.44 -8.09 6.14
CA ILE A 274 16.16 -6.63 6.14
C ILE A 274 14.93 -6.33 7.01
N LYS A 275 13.85 -7.11 6.88
CA LYS A 275 12.66 -6.96 7.72
C LYS A 275 12.99 -7.14 9.20
N ALA A 276 13.76 -8.17 9.55
CA ALA A 276 14.18 -8.43 10.92
C ALA A 276 15.01 -7.26 11.49
N ARG A 277 15.85 -6.63 10.67
CA ARG A 277 16.68 -5.47 11.08
C ARG A 277 15.86 -4.21 11.34
N LEU A 278 14.71 -4.05 10.67
CA LEU A 278 13.79 -2.93 10.87
C LEU A 278 12.91 -3.08 12.12
N GLN A 279 12.72 -4.31 12.61
CA GLN A 279 11.94 -4.54 13.82
C GLN A 279 12.72 -4.06 15.04
N PRO A 280 12.04 -3.45 16.03
CA PRO A 280 12.68 -3.17 17.31
C PRO A 280 13.20 -4.49 17.91
N PRO A 281 14.37 -4.48 18.59
CA PRO A 281 14.87 -5.68 19.25
C PRO A 281 13.77 -6.24 20.15
N ALA A 282 13.51 -7.54 20.02
CA ALA A 282 12.57 -8.22 20.90
C ALA A 282 12.95 -7.88 22.36
N PRO A 283 11.99 -7.51 23.21
CA PRO A 283 12.28 -7.26 24.61
C PRO A 283 13.04 -8.47 25.14
N ALA A 284 14.21 -8.22 25.75
CA ALA A 284 14.99 -9.28 26.35
C ALA A 284 14.04 -10.13 27.21
N PRO A 285 14.15 -11.47 27.16
CA PRO A 285 13.34 -12.30 28.03
C PRO A 285 13.51 -11.73 29.45
N VAL A 286 12.43 -11.21 30.02
CA VAL A 286 12.43 -10.83 31.42
C VAL A 286 12.71 -12.15 32.14
N GLU A 287 13.93 -12.36 32.64
CA GLU A 287 14.22 -13.43 33.60
C GLU A 287 13.20 -13.27 34.70
N GLN A 288 12.13 -14.03 34.63
CA GLN A 288 11.21 -14.15 35.74
C GLN A 288 12.09 -14.64 36.89
N PRO A 289 12.18 -13.91 38.00
CA PRO A 289 12.92 -14.38 39.18
C PRO A 289 12.37 -15.78 39.43
N ALA A 290 13.25 -16.77 39.47
CA ALA A 290 12.90 -18.14 39.75
C ALA A 290 12.08 -18.14 41.04
N VAL A 291 10.77 -18.18 40.93
CA VAL A 291 9.89 -18.40 42.06
C VAL A 291 10.28 -19.79 42.55
N GLY A 292 11.01 -19.83 43.64
CA GLY A 292 11.52 -21.07 44.21
C GLY A 292 10.38 -22.09 44.26
N ALA A 293 10.51 -23.12 43.47
CA ALA A 293 9.59 -24.24 43.46
C ALA A 293 9.64 -24.88 44.87
N LYS A 294 8.69 -24.51 45.72
CA LYS A 294 8.40 -25.31 46.89
C LYS A 294 7.96 -26.67 46.41
N PRO A 295 8.54 -27.79 46.93
CA PRO A 295 8.21 -29.12 46.46
C PRO A 295 6.75 -29.42 46.79
N PHE A 296 5.91 -29.48 45.80
CA PHE A 296 4.55 -30.04 45.88
C PHE A 296 4.61 -31.58 45.99
N ALA A 297 5.10 -32.07 47.13
CA ALA A 297 5.34 -33.49 47.34
C ALA A 297 4.23 -34.25 48.08
N LYS A 298 3.06 -33.63 48.28
CA LYS A 298 1.98 -34.35 49.04
C LYS A 298 0.59 -34.38 48.38
N TRP A 299 0.40 -33.77 47.19
CA TRP A 299 -0.95 -33.73 46.60
C TRP A 299 -1.27 -34.87 45.63
N ARG A 300 -0.30 -35.76 45.32
CA ARG A 300 -0.55 -36.94 44.47
C ARG A 300 -1.40 -38.01 45.13
N TYR A 301 -1.60 -37.97 46.45
CA TYR A 301 -2.39 -38.95 47.20
C TYR A 301 -3.78 -38.45 47.64
N ILE A 302 -4.09 -37.17 47.53
CA ILE A 302 -5.38 -36.60 47.92
C ILE A 302 -6.45 -36.74 46.81
N LEU A 303 -6.04 -36.64 45.52
CA LEU A 303 -6.96 -36.72 44.39
C LEU A 303 -7.64 -38.10 44.23
N PRO A 304 -6.92 -39.25 44.34
CA PRO A 304 -7.55 -40.57 44.18
C PRO A 304 -8.50 -40.91 45.37
N VAL A 305 -8.24 -40.39 46.58
CA VAL A 305 -9.12 -40.61 47.75
C VAL A 305 -10.43 -39.81 47.61
N ALA A 306 -10.37 -38.56 47.15
CA ALA A 306 -11.57 -37.73 46.94
C ALA A 306 -12.47 -38.28 45.83
N VAL A 307 -11.89 -38.76 44.72
CA VAL A 307 -12.64 -39.40 43.62
C VAL A 307 -13.26 -40.73 44.03
N GLY A 308 -12.58 -41.53 44.88
CA GLY A 308 -13.10 -42.77 45.45
C GLY A 308 -14.32 -42.53 46.36
N LEU A 309 -14.28 -41.48 47.20
CA LEU A 309 -15.43 -41.13 48.08
C LEU A 309 -16.63 -40.59 47.30
N ILE A 310 -16.41 -39.84 46.23
CA ILE A 310 -17.49 -39.33 45.35
C ILE A 310 -18.14 -40.49 44.58
N LEU A 311 -17.37 -41.44 44.07
CA LEU A 311 -17.91 -42.64 43.40
C LEU A 311 -18.67 -43.54 44.35
N LEU A 312 -18.25 -43.65 45.61
CA LEU A 312 -18.98 -44.43 46.62
C LEU A 312 -20.31 -43.75 47.00
N ALA A 313 -20.36 -42.40 47.04
CA ALA A 313 -21.59 -41.64 47.31
C ALA A 313 -22.61 -41.75 46.14
N ILE A 314 -22.14 -41.81 44.89
CA ILE A 314 -22.99 -41.97 43.71
C ILE A 314 -23.55 -43.38 43.61
N LEU A 315 -22.82 -44.42 44.04
CA LEU A 315 -23.30 -45.81 44.05
C LEU A 315 -24.28 -46.15 45.21
N ALA A 316 -24.30 -45.33 46.27
CA ALA A 316 -25.21 -45.50 47.42
C ALA A 316 -26.53 -44.71 47.26
N ALA A 317 -26.65 -43.81 46.25
CA ALA A 317 -27.79 -42.92 46.08
C ALA A 317 -29.11 -43.56 45.50
N PRO A 318 -29.16 -44.76 44.89
CA PRO A 318 -30.42 -45.24 44.29
C PRO A 318 -31.44 -45.82 45.23
N LYS A 319 -31.22 -45.84 46.54
CA LYS A 319 -32.17 -46.48 47.48
C LYS A 319 -33.05 -45.53 48.29
N LEU A 320 -32.96 -44.23 48.13
CA LEU A 320 -33.68 -43.26 48.98
C LEU A 320 -34.70 -42.35 48.31
N PHE A 321 -34.89 -42.41 46.99
CA PHE A 321 -35.92 -41.61 46.33
C PHE A 321 -36.68 -42.42 45.27
N ASN A 322 -37.63 -43.24 45.72
CA ASN A 322 -38.64 -43.84 44.87
C ASN A 322 -40.00 -43.60 45.47
N ARG A 323 -40.71 -42.60 45.06
CA ARG A 323 -42.12 -42.40 45.10
C ARG A 323 -42.56 -41.36 44.08
N GLY A 324 -43.19 -41.90 42.99
CA GLY A 324 -43.91 -41.10 42.04
C GLY A 324 -45.27 -40.66 42.53
N PRO A 325 -46.09 -39.99 41.79
CA PRO A 325 -47.03 -40.59 40.90
C PRO A 325 -47.15 -40.00 39.48
N GLU A 326 -47.80 -40.79 38.68
CA GLU A 326 -48.09 -40.81 37.26
C GLU A 326 -49.15 -39.77 36.80
N PRO A 327 -49.30 -39.59 35.44
CA PRO A 327 -49.94 -38.45 34.80
C PRO A 327 -51.39 -38.71 34.36
N PRO A 328 -52.07 -37.77 33.71
CA PRO A 328 -53.00 -38.17 32.64
C PRO A 328 -52.87 -37.38 31.32
N HIS A 329 -52.75 -38.17 30.33
CA HIS A 329 -53.31 -38.23 28.96
C HIS A 329 -53.89 -36.97 28.26
N ARG A 330 -53.35 -36.67 27.06
CA ARG A 330 -53.92 -36.82 25.70
C ARG A 330 -55.07 -35.88 25.26
N ALA A 331 -54.82 -35.18 24.12
CA ALA A 331 -55.54 -35.29 22.81
C ALA A 331 -55.07 -34.12 21.94
N VAL A 332 -54.48 -34.33 20.85
CA VAL A 332 -54.81 -34.55 19.43
C VAL A 332 -55.91 -33.64 18.87
N ALA A 333 -55.64 -32.84 17.89
CA ALA A 333 -56.28 -32.57 16.61
C ALA A 333 -55.71 -31.22 16.05
N GLU A 334 -55.02 -31.16 15.02
CA GLU A 334 -55.19 -31.34 13.57
C GLU A 334 -56.16 -30.34 12.89
N ARG A 335 -55.63 -29.81 11.79
CA ARG A 335 -56.23 -29.17 10.58
C ARG A 335 -56.60 -27.70 10.65
N GLU A 336 -56.40 -26.94 9.67
CA GLU A 336 -56.00 -26.90 8.24
C GLU A 336 -56.54 -25.58 7.64
N VAL A 337 -55.74 -24.97 6.72
CA VAL A 337 -56.15 -24.26 5.49
C VAL A 337 -56.57 -22.77 5.52
N ALA A 338 -55.81 -22.04 4.70
CA ALA A 338 -55.98 -20.70 4.16
C ALA A 338 -57.09 -20.58 3.11
N PRO A 339 -57.12 -19.50 2.29
CA PRO A 339 -57.52 -18.08 2.41
C PRO A 339 -58.82 -17.84 1.56
N PRO A 340 -59.23 -16.74 0.94
CA PRO A 340 -58.61 -15.50 0.50
C PRO A 340 -59.52 -14.22 0.51
N ALA A 341 -58.86 -13.10 0.17
CA ALA A 341 -59.28 -12.00 -0.71
C ALA A 341 -60.28 -10.89 -0.31
N ALA A 342 -59.75 -9.68 -0.51
CA ALA A 342 -60.29 -8.57 -1.27
C ALA A 342 -61.13 -7.46 -0.63
N SER A 343 -60.71 -6.26 -0.95
CA SER A 343 -61.43 -5.03 -1.28
C SER A 343 -61.37 -3.84 -0.31
N ALA A 344 -60.72 -2.77 -0.82
CA ALA A 344 -60.82 -1.37 -0.39
C ALA A 344 -62.23 -0.81 -0.62
N PRO A 345 -62.60 0.42 -0.16
CA PRO A 345 -61.90 1.65 -0.43
C PRO A 345 -61.89 2.75 0.68
N SER A 346 -60.91 3.62 0.54
CA SER A 346 -60.88 5.08 0.73
C SER A 346 -61.89 5.76 1.69
N THR A 347 -61.36 6.50 2.65
CA THR A 347 -61.75 7.92 2.91
C THR A 347 -60.66 8.63 3.71
N ALA A 348 -60.28 9.79 3.23
CA ALA A 348 -59.32 10.73 3.80
C ALA A 348 -59.84 11.34 5.11
N LEU A 349 -58.94 11.51 6.09
CA LEU A 349 -59.06 12.54 7.13
C LEU A 349 -57.66 12.94 7.62
N GLU A 350 -57.46 14.20 7.76
CA GLU A 350 -56.30 15.01 8.05
C GLU A 350 -55.64 14.79 9.44
N PRO A 351 -54.49 15.42 9.77
CA PRO A 351 -53.40 14.78 10.47
C PRO A 351 -53.47 14.96 12.00
N ALA A 352 -53.39 13.90 12.70
CA ALA A 352 -53.07 13.88 14.13
C ALA A 352 -51.55 13.72 14.29
N LYS A 353 -50.95 14.63 15.04
CA LYS A 353 -49.54 14.62 15.49
C LYS A 353 -49.23 13.28 16.16
N THR A 354 -48.58 12.39 15.46
CA THR A 354 -48.03 11.16 16.04
C THR A 354 -46.57 11.44 16.46
N LYS A 355 -46.31 11.25 17.75
CA LYS A 355 -45.01 11.08 18.37
C LYS A 355 -44.16 10.08 17.55
N PRO A 356 -42.86 10.35 17.31
CA PRO A 356 -42.02 9.40 16.60
C PRO A 356 -41.88 8.09 17.39
N PRO A 357 -41.76 6.95 16.69
CA PRO A 357 -41.57 5.66 17.33
C PRO A 357 -40.25 5.62 18.09
N THR A 358 -40.33 5.20 19.32
CA THR A 358 -39.22 4.92 20.24
C THR A 358 -38.48 3.71 19.72
N GLY A 359 -37.20 3.83 19.38
CA GLY A 359 -36.32 2.74 18.99
C GLY A 359 -35.76 2.86 17.59
N GLY A 360 -34.78 3.76 17.38
CA GLY A 360 -34.07 3.94 16.10
C GLY A 360 -32.67 4.50 16.31
N VAL A 361 -31.73 4.03 15.48
CA VAL A 361 -30.37 4.62 15.41
C VAL A 361 -30.43 5.86 14.53
N ILE A 362 -30.21 7.04 15.09
CA ILE A 362 -29.99 8.27 14.35
C ILE A 362 -28.49 8.45 14.19
N GLN A 363 -28.02 8.42 12.97
CA GLN A 363 -26.60 8.65 12.66
C GLN A 363 -26.18 10.08 13.06
N GLY A 364 -24.98 10.21 13.61
CA GLY A 364 -24.39 11.52 13.86
C GLY A 364 -24.22 12.32 12.57
N ALA A 365 -24.19 13.65 12.69
CA ALA A 365 -23.98 14.56 11.58
C ALA A 365 -22.89 15.59 11.92
N ILE A 366 -22.37 16.27 10.92
CA ILE A 366 -21.41 17.35 11.12
C ILE A 366 -22.19 18.61 11.52
N GLU A 367 -21.77 19.23 12.61
CA GLU A 367 -22.33 20.51 13.07
C GLU A 367 -21.46 21.69 12.66
N ASN A 368 -20.14 21.57 12.85
CA ASN A 368 -19.18 22.62 12.50
C ASN A 368 -17.92 22.01 11.90
N GLN A 369 -17.60 22.42 10.67
CA GLN A 369 -16.40 22.01 9.95
C GLN A 369 -15.35 23.11 10.04
N VAL A 370 -14.16 22.78 10.53
CA VAL A 370 -13.00 23.68 10.58
C VAL A 370 -11.98 23.20 9.55
N LEU A 371 -11.71 24.03 8.54
CA LEU A 371 -10.64 23.75 7.56
C LEU A 371 -9.28 24.15 8.13
N PRO A 372 -8.21 23.42 7.78
CA PRO A 372 -6.86 23.81 8.14
C PRO A 372 -6.49 25.15 7.52
N ASP A 373 -5.86 26.03 8.28
CA ASP A 373 -5.26 27.25 7.75
C ASP A 373 -3.90 26.90 7.13
N VAL A 374 -3.85 26.94 5.80
CA VAL A 374 -2.65 26.63 5.03
C VAL A 374 -2.09 27.92 4.46
N PRO A 375 -0.89 28.37 4.89
CA PRO A 375 -0.25 29.55 4.33
C PRO A 375 0.01 29.40 2.82
N GLN A 376 -0.08 30.52 2.08
CA GLN A 376 0.09 30.51 0.63
C GLN A 376 1.43 29.87 0.18
N ARG A 377 2.51 30.16 0.90
CA ARG A 377 3.83 29.54 0.62
C ARG A 377 3.80 28.02 0.71
N ALA A 378 3.03 27.46 1.64
CA ALA A 378 2.87 26.01 1.75
C ALA A 378 1.96 25.45 0.64
N ARG A 379 0.91 26.18 0.23
CA ARG A 379 0.07 25.81 -0.93
C ARG A 379 0.86 25.77 -2.22
N ASP A 380 1.78 26.71 -2.41
CA ASP A 380 2.60 26.80 -3.61
C ASP A 380 3.56 25.60 -3.77
N THR A 381 3.84 24.90 -2.65
CA THR A 381 4.66 23.67 -2.68
C THR A 381 3.87 22.41 -3.06
N ILE A 382 2.52 22.50 -3.09
CA ILE A 382 1.68 21.34 -3.42
C ILE A 382 1.72 21.12 -4.94
N GLN A 383 2.20 19.93 -5.34
CA GLN A 383 2.10 19.42 -6.69
C GLN A 383 1.14 18.23 -6.66
N GLY A 384 -0.08 18.40 -7.20
CA GLY A 384 -1.15 17.41 -7.10
C GLY A 384 -2.02 17.58 -5.86
N VAL A 385 -2.36 16.49 -5.17
CA VAL A 385 -3.24 16.49 -3.99
C VAL A 385 -2.55 15.79 -2.83
N VAL A 386 -2.28 16.51 -1.74
CA VAL A 386 -1.79 15.92 -0.49
C VAL A 386 -2.98 15.42 0.32
N ARG A 387 -3.05 14.11 0.59
CA ARG A 387 -4.13 13.46 1.32
C ARG A 387 -3.67 13.09 2.73
N VAL A 388 -4.49 13.43 3.71
CA VAL A 388 -4.26 13.09 5.13
C VAL A 388 -5.57 12.58 5.69
N THR A 389 -5.56 11.45 6.39
CA THR A 389 -6.73 10.90 7.07
C THR A 389 -6.54 10.97 8.59
N VAL A 390 -7.49 11.61 9.25
CA VAL A 390 -7.50 11.75 10.71
C VAL A 390 -8.70 10.99 11.26
N ARG A 391 -8.47 10.09 12.21
CA ARG A 391 -9.52 9.44 13.00
C ARG A 391 -9.83 10.31 14.20
N VAL A 392 -11.10 10.65 14.41
CA VAL A 392 -11.56 11.42 15.56
C VAL A 392 -12.53 10.60 16.40
N ALA A 393 -12.38 10.69 17.71
CA ALA A 393 -13.33 10.18 18.69
C ALA A 393 -14.23 11.33 19.12
N VAL A 394 -15.56 11.13 19.06
CA VAL A 394 -16.58 12.11 19.38
C VAL A 394 -17.37 11.62 20.58
N ASP A 395 -17.49 12.45 21.60
CA ASP A 395 -18.24 12.15 22.81
C ASP A 395 -19.77 12.32 22.63
N PRO A 396 -20.58 11.94 23.63
CA PRO A 396 -22.03 12.13 23.56
C PRO A 396 -22.50 13.59 23.50
N SER A 397 -21.61 14.58 23.74
CA SER A 397 -21.92 16.00 23.56
C SER A 397 -21.69 16.49 22.11
N GLY A 398 -21.06 15.64 21.25
CA GLY A 398 -20.66 16.01 19.91
C GLY A 398 -19.29 16.66 19.80
N SER A 399 -18.52 16.68 20.89
CA SER A 399 -17.16 17.26 20.92
C SER A 399 -16.10 16.22 20.62
N VAL A 400 -15.04 16.62 19.91
CA VAL A 400 -13.89 15.75 19.63
C VAL A 400 -13.03 15.63 20.88
N THR A 401 -12.95 14.44 21.44
CA THR A 401 -12.13 14.11 22.62
C THR A 401 -10.75 13.56 22.28
N GLY A 402 -10.59 13.02 21.07
CA GLY A 402 -9.33 12.49 20.58
C GLY A 402 -9.25 12.60 19.07
N ALA A 403 -8.04 12.90 18.58
CA ALA A 403 -7.75 12.90 17.14
C ALA A 403 -6.39 12.23 16.93
N THR A 404 -6.35 11.23 16.07
CA THR A 404 -5.15 10.47 15.71
C THR A 404 -5.01 10.38 14.21
N LEU A 405 -3.78 10.33 13.71
CA LEU A 405 -3.54 10.13 12.29
C LEU A 405 -3.82 8.66 11.94
N ASP A 406 -4.78 8.44 11.06
CA ASP A 406 -5.04 7.13 10.44
C ASP A 406 -4.11 6.94 9.22
N SER A 407 -3.89 8.05 8.47
CA SER A 407 -2.87 8.15 7.42
C SER A 407 -2.28 9.56 7.44
N ALA A 408 -0.96 9.66 7.65
CA ALA A 408 -0.26 10.95 7.72
C ALA A 408 -0.05 11.59 6.33
N GLY A 409 -0.20 10.81 5.25
CA GLY A 409 0.15 11.27 3.91
C GLY A 409 1.66 11.55 3.76
N PRO A 410 2.08 12.14 2.65
CA PRO A 410 3.50 12.35 2.33
C PRO A 410 4.14 13.50 3.11
N SER A 411 3.38 14.29 3.86
CA SER A 411 3.88 15.50 4.50
C SER A 411 3.44 15.61 5.96
N LYS A 412 4.40 15.54 6.90
CA LYS A 412 4.17 15.78 8.33
C LYS A 412 3.59 17.18 8.61
N TYR A 413 3.92 18.17 7.78
CA TYR A 413 3.41 19.52 7.91
C TYR A 413 1.89 19.55 7.70
N PHE A 414 1.40 19.01 6.57
CA PHE A 414 -0.03 18.92 6.29
C PHE A 414 -0.76 17.96 7.24
N ALA A 415 -0.09 16.88 7.68
CA ALA A 415 -0.61 15.99 8.71
C ALA A 415 -0.83 16.72 10.05
N GLY A 416 0.11 17.57 10.46
CA GLY A 416 -0.04 18.41 11.64
C GLY A 416 -1.21 19.39 11.52
N LEU A 417 -1.34 20.08 10.39
CA LEU A 417 -2.45 21.02 10.13
C LEU A 417 -3.80 20.29 10.10
N ALA A 418 -3.88 19.11 9.49
CA ALA A 418 -5.09 18.30 9.46
C ALA A 418 -5.50 17.86 10.87
N LEU A 419 -4.54 17.40 11.69
CA LEU A 419 -4.76 16.96 13.06
C LEU A 419 -5.26 18.11 13.95
N GLU A 420 -4.67 19.29 13.82
CA GLU A 420 -5.06 20.48 14.56
C GLU A 420 -6.47 20.96 14.17
N ALA A 421 -6.78 20.98 12.87
CA ALA A 421 -8.11 21.32 12.40
C ALA A 421 -9.15 20.30 12.89
N ALA A 422 -8.86 19.00 12.79
CA ALA A 422 -9.75 17.91 13.19
C ALA A 422 -10.19 18.01 14.68
N ARG A 423 -9.31 18.45 15.57
CA ARG A 423 -9.60 18.62 16.99
C ARG A 423 -10.64 19.74 17.26
N ARG A 424 -10.83 20.66 16.32
CA ARG A 424 -11.75 21.79 16.43
C ARG A 424 -13.12 21.54 15.79
N TRP A 425 -13.32 20.35 15.20
CA TRP A 425 -14.61 19.98 14.63
C TRP A 425 -15.66 19.73 15.70
N LYS A 426 -16.93 19.97 15.35
CA LYS A 426 -18.08 19.61 16.18
C LYS A 426 -19.08 18.77 15.39
N PHE A 427 -19.68 17.82 16.08
CA PHE A 427 -20.62 16.86 15.51
C PHE A 427 -21.94 16.88 16.28
N ARG A 428 -23.04 16.63 15.60
CA ARG A 428 -24.26 16.18 16.26
C ARG A 428 -24.03 14.73 16.70
N PRO A 429 -24.24 14.41 17.98
CA PRO A 429 -23.96 13.07 18.46
C PRO A 429 -24.87 12.02 17.79
N LYS A 430 -24.36 10.83 17.64
CA LYS A 430 -25.14 9.66 17.27
C LYS A 430 -26.12 9.35 18.39
N GLN A 431 -27.37 9.02 18.06
CA GLN A 431 -28.36 8.59 19.04
C GLN A 431 -28.76 7.14 18.82
N VAL A 432 -28.82 6.40 19.92
CA VAL A 432 -29.33 5.04 19.97
C VAL A 432 -30.42 5.01 21.05
N ASP A 433 -31.61 4.64 20.67
CA ASP A 433 -32.80 4.61 21.56
C ASP A 433 -33.04 5.95 22.28
N GLY A 434 -32.78 7.07 21.56
CA GLY A 434 -32.97 8.42 22.10
C GLY A 434 -31.86 8.91 23.04
N GLN A 435 -30.82 8.11 23.28
CA GLN A 435 -29.64 8.52 24.06
C GLN A 435 -28.45 8.84 23.16
N ASN A 436 -27.75 9.93 23.46
CA ASN A 436 -26.53 10.29 22.78
C ASN A 436 -25.43 9.30 23.13
N VAL A 437 -24.75 8.77 22.12
CA VAL A 437 -23.64 7.83 22.29
C VAL A 437 -22.38 8.34 21.60
N ALA A 438 -21.23 7.92 22.13
CA ALA A 438 -19.95 8.21 21.53
C ALA A 438 -19.87 7.59 20.12
N SER A 439 -19.15 8.25 19.22
CA SER A 439 -18.96 7.81 17.84
C SER A 439 -17.53 8.10 17.36
N ALA A 440 -17.12 7.47 16.26
CA ALA A 440 -15.84 7.72 15.62
C ALA A 440 -16.06 8.14 14.17
N TRP A 441 -15.17 9.01 13.67
CA TRP A 441 -15.20 9.50 12.30
C TRP A 441 -13.81 9.47 11.68
N LEU A 442 -13.75 9.27 10.38
CA LEU A 442 -12.56 9.47 9.54
C LEU A 442 -12.71 10.75 8.76
N LEU A 443 -11.82 11.70 8.96
CA LEU A 443 -11.77 12.96 8.24
C LEU A 443 -10.66 12.87 7.19
N ARG A 444 -11.04 12.78 5.92
CA ARG A 444 -10.11 12.72 4.79
C ARG A 444 -9.85 14.11 4.25
N PHE A 445 -8.72 14.69 4.61
CA PHE A 445 -8.26 16.00 4.13
C PHE A 445 -7.56 15.82 2.79
N GLN A 446 -7.91 16.69 1.84
CA GLN A 446 -7.28 16.81 0.52
C GLN A 446 -6.81 18.26 0.37
N PHE A 447 -5.48 18.42 0.42
CA PHE A 447 -4.85 19.73 0.22
C PHE A 447 -4.46 19.87 -1.24
N GLU A 448 -4.95 20.88 -1.88
CA GLU A 448 -4.67 21.27 -3.26
C GLU A 448 -4.06 22.69 -3.26
N ARG A 449 -3.38 23.05 -4.34
CA ARG A 449 -2.85 24.41 -4.51
C ARG A 449 -3.93 25.49 -4.40
N THR A 450 -5.13 25.16 -4.86
CA THR A 450 -6.30 26.05 -4.89
C THR A 450 -7.12 26.06 -3.60
N GLY A 451 -6.90 25.08 -2.70
CA GLY A 451 -7.66 25.01 -1.44
C GLY A 451 -7.55 23.66 -0.74
N THR A 452 -8.33 23.51 0.31
CA THR A 452 -8.43 22.26 1.07
C THR A 452 -9.87 21.76 1.07
N LYS A 453 -10.06 20.49 0.74
CA LYS A 453 -11.34 19.77 0.83
C LYS A 453 -11.27 18.74 1.95
N VAL A 454 -12.39 18.46 2.60
CA VAL A 454 -12.47 17.42 3.62
C VAL A 454 -13.69 16.55 3.35
N LEU A 455 -13.47 15.23 3.36
CA LEU A 455 -14.52 14.23 3.20
C LEU A 455 -14.66 13.47 4.53
N PRO A 456 -15.66 13.78 5.34
CA PRO A 456 -15.93 13.07 6.58
C PRO A 456 -16.69 11.76 6.29
N VAL A 457 -16.26 10.69 6.90
CA VAL A 457 -16.88 9.36 6.80
C VAL A 457 -17.09 8.81 8.19
N PRO A 458 -18.28 8.32 8.57
CA PRO A 458 -18.48 7.62 9.83
C PRO A 458 -17.53 6.41 9.89
N ALA A 459 -16.80 6.25 10.99
CA ALA A 459 -15.97 5.08 11.22
C ALA A 459 -16.79 4.02 11.95
N ALA A 460 -16.55 2.75 11.66
CA ALA A 460 -17.03 1.67 12.48
C ALA A 460 -16.40 1.78 13.88
N PRO A 461 -17.15 1.47 14.96
CA PRO A 461 -16.65 1.51 16.33
C PRO A 461 -15.48 0.57 16.56
#